data_c5e88ab3040a5509d5c82bfef62c3153
#
_entry.id   c5e88ab3040a5509d5c82bfef62c3153
#
_cell.length_a   1.000
_cell.length_b   1.000
_cell.length_c   1.000
_cell.angle_alpha   90.00
_cell.angle_beta   90.00
_cell.angle_gamma   90.00
#
_symmetry.space_group_name_H-M   'P 1'
#
loop_
_entity.id
_entity.type
_entity.pdbx_description
1 polymer ?
#
loop_
_entity_poly.entity_id
_entity_poly.type
_entity_poly.pdbx_seq_one_letter_code
_entity_poly.pdbx_strand_id
1 'polypeptide(L)'
;MKSRQQGLTVPEVLVAAVLLGVLMQLVSATLKVLDNGKAGLIARTEPRQQLRSFLIQMRNDLRSASYIYPPGTYSVMGTDVVLPDVDSTGNGVIFAVPESSAGPPRFKICSAFIRPRRKADSRNPDAYEAVYYYVENVAPSLSMYPSEIDPTTLTGGSLKVFDSYVNGSTGFRSQLTPSGSGINFQVNYKRIPVKGDTTVQELSSTVVMRNGI
;
A
#
# COMPACT_ATOMS: atom_id res chain seq x y z
N MET A 1 18.67 -62.41 -37.13
CA MET A 1 18.70 -62.43 -35.63
C MET A 1 17.37 -62.00 -35.11
N LYS A 2 16.56 -62.87 -34.53
CA LYS A 2 15.27 -62.50 -33.86
C LYS A 2 15.60 -62.06 -32.43
N SER A 3 15.45 -60.77 -32.10
CA SER A 3 15.53 -60.30 -30.75
C SER A 3 14.37 -60.90 -29.95
N ARG A 4 14.67 -61.73 -28.94
CA ARG A 4 13.68 -62.18 -27.93
C ARG A 4 13.24 -60.95 -27.17
N GLN A 5 12.00 -60.52 -27.39
CA GLN A 5 11.32 -59.60 -26.47
C GLN A 5 11.10 -60.36 -25.15
N GLN A 6 11.94 -60.08 -24.16
CA GLN A 6 11.71 -60.58 -22.80
C GLN A 6 10.61 -59.71 -22.22
N GLY A 7 9.43 -60.27 -22.00
CA GLY A 7 8.34 -59.60 -21.28
C GLY A 7 8.73 -59.40 -19.82
N LEU A 8 8.31 -58.27 -19.24
CA LEU A 8 8.49 -57.98 -17.82
C LEU A 8 7.84 -59.08 -16.96
N THR A 9 8.55 -59.54 -15.98
CA THR A 9 8.03 -60.52 -15.01
C THR A 9 7.08 -59.84 -13.97
N VAL A 10 6.11 -60.57 -13.47
CA VAL A 10 5.16 -60.03 -12.48
C VAL A 10 5.83 -59.37 -11.26
N PRO A 11 6.92 -59.91 -10.69
CA PRO A 11 7.64 -59.23 -9.60
C PRO A 11 8.33 -57.93 -10.03
N GLU A 12 8.81 -57.82 -11.25
CA GLU A 12 9.41 -56.56 -11.76
C GLU A 12 8.36 -55.45 -11.88
N VAL A 13 7.16 -55.78 -12.33
CA VAL A 13 6.04 -54.83 -12.40
C VAL A 13 5.61 -54.37 -10.98
N LEU A 14 5.59 -55.29 -10.02
CA LEU A 14 5.28 -54.98 -8.65
C LEU A 14 6.31 -54.00 -8.00
N VAL A 15 7.58 -54.27 -8.19
CA VAL A 15 8.66 -53.42 -7.68
C VAL A 15 8.63 -52.04 -8.37
N ALA A 16 8.37 -52.00 -9.67
CA ALA A 16 8.24 -50.72 -10.40
C ALA A 16 7.05 -49.90 -9.90
N ALA A 17 5.89 -50.54 -9.60
CA ALA A 17 4.72 -49.86 -9.08
C ALA A 17 4.96 -49.28 -7.66
N VAL A 18 5.65 -50.04 -6.78
CA VAL A 18 6.01 -49.55 -5.44
C VAL A 18 6.97 -48.36 -5.53
N LEU A 19 8.01 -48.44 -6.38
CA LEU A 19 8.95 -47.35 -6.57
C LEU A 19 8.26 -46.10 -7.14
N LEU A 20 7.34 -46.27 -8.07
CA LEU A 20 6.55 -45.15 -8.62
C LEU A 20 5.65 -44.50 -7.53
N GLY A 21 5.06 -45.30 -6.66
CA GLY A 21 4.28 -44.81 -5.52
C GLY A 21 5.13 -43.97 -4.55
N VAL A 22 6.33 -44.44 -4.22
CA VAL A 22 7.26 -43.70 -3.36
C VAL A 22 7.72 -42.38 -4.02
N LEU A 23 8.02 -42.42 -5.31
CA LEU A 23 8.39 -41.22 -6.09
C LEU A 23 7.25 -40.19 -6.12
N MET A 24 6.01 -40.63 -6.34
CA MET A 24 4.83 -39.76 -6.31
C MET A 24 4.63 -39.10 -4.94
N GLN A 25 4.85 -39.82 -3.85
CA GLN A 25 4.77 -39.28 -2.49
C GLN A 25 5.87 -38.24 -2.24
N LEU A 26 7.11 -38.49 -2.67
CA LEU A 26 8.21 -37.55 -2.58
C LEU A 26 7.95 -36.25 -3.36
N VAL A 27 7.46 -36.37 -4.60
CA VAL A 27 7.08 -35.23 -5.42
C VAL A 27 5.96 -34.42 -4.77
N SER A 28 4.94 -35.09 -4.26
CA SER A 28 3.82 -34.42 -3.57
C SER A 28 4.26 -33.68 -2.29
N ALA A 29 5.18 -34.26 -1.54
CA ALA A 29 5.74 -33.65 -0.33
C ALA A 29 6.58 -32.41 -0.69
N THR A 30 7.43 -32.48 -1.71
CA THR A 30 8.23 -31.34 -2.17
C THR A 30 7.38 -30.20 -2.74
N LEU A 31 6.33 -30.53 -3.50
CA LEU A 31 5.38 -29.51 -3.99
C LEU A 31 4.67 -28.79 -2.83
N LYS A 32 4.22 -29.51 -1.81
CA LYS A 32 3.60 -28.89 -0.60
C LYS A 32 4.58 -27.95 0.14
N VAL A 33 5.85 -28.32 0.25
CA VAL A 33 6.87 -27.48 0.88
C VAL A 33 7.13 -26.23 0.04
N LEU A 34 7.19 -26.36 -1.29
CA LEU A 34 7.36 -25.25 -2.21
C LEU A 34 6.17 -24.28 -2.19
N ASP A 35 4.94 -24.80 -2.18
CA ASP A 35 3.74 -23.96 -2.13
C ASP A 35 3.63 -23.22 -0.79
N ASN A 36 3.92 -23.87 0.31
CA ASN A 36 3.98 -23.22 1.63
C ASN A 36 5.10 -22.17 1.70
N GLY A 37 6.25 -22.44 1.09
CA GLY A 37 7.37 -21.50 1.00
C GLY A 37 7.02 -20.28 0.14
N LYS A 38 6.40 -20.47 -1.03
CA LYS A 38 5.93 -19.38 -1.90
C LYS A 38 4.86 -18.53 -1.21
N ALA A 39 3.86 -19.15 -0.60
CA ALA A 39 2.82 -18.44 0.14
C ALA A 39 3.41 -17.58 1.27
N GLY A 40 4.40 -18.12 1.99
CA GLY A 40 5.13 -17.38 3.03
C GLY A 40 5.95 -16.21 2.50
N LEU A 41 6.59 -16.35 1.35
CA LEU A 41 7.36 -15.26 0.72
C LEU A 41 6.44 -14.16 0.17
N ILE A 42 5.34 -14.52 -0.51
CA ILE A 42 4.36 -13.57 -1.03
C ILE A 42 3.74 -12.78 0.14
N ALA A 43 3.29 -13.46 1.19
CA ALA A 43 2.73 -12.81 2.37
C ALA A 43 3.71 -11.84 3.06
N ARG A 44 5.01 -12.04 2.88
CA ARG A 44 6.07 -11.19 3.46
C ARG A 44 6.43 -9.99 2.60
N THR A 45 6.40 -10.14 1.28
CA THR A 45 6.88 -9.12 0.34
C THR A 45 5.79 -8.19 -0.14
N GLU A 46 4.59 -8.69 -0.32
CA GLU A 46 3.47 -7.95 -0.92
C GLU A 46 3.04 -6.71 -0.11
N PRO A 47 2.80 -6.77 1.20
CA PRO A 47 2.41 -5.57 1.97
C PRO A 47 3.49 -4.49 1.95
N ARG A 48 4.76 -4.90 2.02
CA ARG A 48 5.89 -3.97 1.96
C ARG A 48 6.00 -3.28 0.60
N GLN A 49 5.78 -4.03 -0.47
CA GLN A 49 5.83 -3.50 -1.83
C GLN A 49 4.68 -2.52 -2.08
N GLN A 50 3.48 -2.82 -1.63
CA GLN A 50 2.33 -1.94 -1.74
C GLN A 50 2.52 -0.64 -0.96
N LEU A 51 3.00 -0.70 0.28
CA LEU A 51 3.31 0.50 1.07
C LEU A 51 4.43 1.33 0.46
N ARG A 52 5.45 0.69 -0.10
CA ARG A 52 6.49 1.41 -0.85
C ARG A 52 5.92 2.13 -2.06
N SER A 53 5.05 1.48 -2.81
CA SER A 53 4.38 2.09 -3.97
C SER A 53 3.53 3.29 -3.55
N PHE A 54 2.78 3.17 -2.46
CA PHE A 54 2.04 4.27 -1.86
C PHE A 54 2.95 5.46 -1.49
N LEU A 55 4.03 5.20 -0.75
CA LEU A 55 4.98 6.23 -0.33
C LEU A 55 5.70 6.88 -1.52
N ILE A 56 6.05 6.10 -2.55
CA ILE A 56 6.70 6.61 -3.76
C ILE A 56 5.74 7.55 -4.52
N GLN A 57 4.49 7.12 -4.70
CA GLN A 57 3.50 7.94 -5.40
C GLN A 57 3.23 9.23 -4.64
N MET A 58 2.94 9.15 -3.35
CA MET A 58 2.72 10.29 -2.49
C MET A 58 3.93 11.25 -2.51
N ARG A 59 5.16 10.70 -2.40
CA ARG A 59 6.38 11.50 -2.44
C ARG A 59 6.56 12.23 -3.76
N ASN A 60 6.28 11.57 -4.88
CA ASN A 60 6.44 12.17 -6.20
C ASN A 60 5.46 13.32 -6.40
N ASP A 61 4.20 13.12 -6.05
CA ASP A 61 3.17 14.14 -6.17
C ASP A 61 3.41 15.30 -5.17
N LEU A 62 3.80 14.99 -3.94
CA LEU A 62 4.07 16.00 -2.91
C LEU A 62 5.29 16.89 -3.26
N ARG A 63 6.31 16.35 -3.94
CA ARG A 63 7.45 17.16 -4.43
C ARG A 63 7.04 18.19 -5.46
N SER A 64 5.97 17.92 -6.20
CA SER A 64 5.40 18.81 -7.20
C SER A 64 4.27 19.67 -6.65
N ALA A 65 3.92 19.49 -5.37
CA ALA A 65 2.87 20.26 -4.74
C ALA A 65 3.26 21.73 -4.60
N SER A 66 2.28 22.60 -4.82
CA SER A 66 2.38 24.05 -4.59
C SER A 66 1.72 24.49 -3.29
N TYR A 67 0.91 23.62 -2.69
CA TYR A 67 0.18 23.92 -1.46
C TYR A 67 -0.08 22.67 -0.64
N ILE A 68 0.08 22.78 0.69
CA ILE A 68 -0.35 21.79 1.67
C ILE A 68 -1.48 22.40 2.48
N TYR A 69 -2.56 21.65 2.66
CA TYR A 69 -3.70 22.12 3.44
C TYR A 69 -3.31 22.28 4.90
N PRO A 70 -3.84 23.32 5.59
CA PRO A 70 -3.48 23.61 6.97
C PRO A 70 -3.90 22.49 7.92
N PRO A 71 -3.30 22.45 9.12
CA PRO A 71 -3.69 21.52 10.16
C PRO A 71 -5.18 21.58 10.46
N GLY A 72 -5.78 20.42 10.66
CA GLY A 72 -7.23 20.32 10.91
C GLY A 72 -7.75 18.93 10.60
N THR A 73 -9.05 18.74 10.76
CA THR A 73 -9.74 17.50 10.41
C THR A 73 -10.62 17.72 9.19
N TYR A 74 -10.40 16.93 8.17
CA TYR A 74 -11.12 16.99 6.90
C TYR A 74 -11.82 15.66 6.63
N SER A 75 -13.10 15.70 6.29
CA SER A 75 -13.83 14.49 5.93
C SER A 75 -13.61 14.18 4.45
N VAL A 76 -12.80 13.17 4.14
CA VAL A 76 -12.50 12.74 2.77
C VAL A 76 -13.11 11.36 2.55
N MET A 77 -14.04 11.25 1.62
CA MET A 77 -14.76 10.00 1.32
C MET A 77 -15.38 9.32 2.56
N GLY A 78 -15.89 10.11 3.51
CA GLY A 78 -16.48 9.63 4.76
C GLY A 78 -15.46 9.11 5.79
N THR A 79 -14.18 9.47 5.63
CA THR A 79 -13.11 9.19 6.58
C THR A 79 -12.55 10.50 7.10
N ASP A 80 -12.43 10.63 8.43
CA ASP A 80 -11.82 11.80 9.03
C ASP A 80 -10.29 11.74 8.91
N VAL A 81 -9.76 12.63 8.10
CA VAL A 81 -8.33 12.80 7.85
C VAL A 81 -7.82 13.95 8.71
N VAL A 82 -7.01 13.63 9.71
CA VAL A 82 -6.35 14.60 10.57
C VAL A 82 -5.03 15.01 9.93
N LEU A 83 -4.90 16.28 9.57
CA LEU A 83 -3.68 16.82 9.01
C LEU A 83 -2.70 17.22 10.10
N PRO A 84 -1.39 17.00 9.87
CA PRO A 84 -0.37 17.28 10.87
C PRO A 84 -0.10 18.76 11.05
N ASP A 85 0.38 19.10 12.25
CA ASP A 85 1.06 20.35 12.54
C ASP A 85 2.54 20.08 12.84
N VAL A 86 3.31 21.15 13.12
CA VAL A 86 4.71 21.04 13.54
C VAL A 86 4.83 20.26 14.85
N ASP A 87 3.90 20.49 15.77
CA ASP A 87 3.89 19.90 17.13
C ASP A 87 2.95 18.69 17.26
N SER A 88 2.20 18.34 16.20
CA SER A 88 1.25 17.25 16.25
C SER A 88 1.39 16.31 15.05
N THR A 89 0.99 15.06 15.25
CA THR A 89 0.98 14.06 14.18
C THR A 89 -0.42 13.88 13.63
N GLY A 90 -0.53 13.76 12.30
CA GLY A 90 -1.77 13.43 11.60
C GLY A 90 -1.80 11.97 11.12
N ASN A 91 -2.98 11.53 10.71
CA ASN A 91 -3.21 10.24 10.05
C ASN A 91 -3.28 10.34 8.52
N GLY A 92 -3.03 11.52 7.97
CA GLY A 92 -3.04 11.77 6.54
C GLY A 92 -2.38 13.08 6.17
N VAL A 93 -2.42 13.39 4.89
CA VAL A 93 -1.98 14.65 4.31
C VAL A 93 -2.85 14.99 3.11
N ILE A 94 -3.18 16.27 2.93
CA ILE A 94 -3.88 16.78 1.75
C ILE A 94 -3.03 17.89 1.15
N PHE A 95 -2.86 17.85 -0.16
CA PHE A 95 -2.03 18.81 -0.88
C PHE A 95 -2.52 19.02 -2.32
N ALA A 96 -2.18 20.16 -2.88
CA ALA A 96 -2.51 20.54 -4.25
C ALA A 96 -1.27 20.54 -5.15
N VAL A 97 -1.37 19.87 -6.29
CA VAL A 97 -0.36 19.82 -7.33
C VAL A 97 -0.85 20.66 -8.50
N PRO A 98 -0.09 21.66 -8.99
CA PRO A 98 -0.50 22.43 -10.14
C PRO A 98 -0.50 21.55 -11.40
N GLU A 99 -1.55 21.68 -12.20
CA GLU A 99 -1.65 21.03 -13.50
C GLU A 99 -1.29 22.06 -14.58
N SER A 100 -0.48 21.62 -15.53
CA SER A 100 -0.13 22.46 -16.68
C SER A 100 -1.36 22.64 -17.58
N SER A 101 -1.94 23.82 -17.56
CA SER A 101 -3.03 24.19 -18.47
C SER A 101 -2.70 25.48 -19.22
N ALA A 102 -3.13 25.56 -20.48
CA ALA A 102 -3.03 26.78 -21.27
C ALA A 102 -4.08 27.85 -20.89
N GLY A 103 -4.83 27.63 -19.80
CA GLY A 103 -5.94 28.44 -19.31
C GLY A 103 -5.77 28.82 -17.84
N PRO A 104 -6.88 29.13 -17.13
CA PRO A 104 -6.84 29.43 -15.70
C PRO A 104 -6.23 28.27 -14.91
N PRO A 105 -5.59 28.56 -13.78
CA PRO A 105 -4.87 27.54 -13.02
C PRO A 105 -5.80 26.43 -12.58
N ARG A 106 -5.33 25.20 -12.76
CA ARG A 106 -6.01 23.99 -12.30
C ARG A 106 -5.10 23.18 -11.43
N PHE A 107 -5.71 22.45 -10.52
CA PHE A 107 -4.98 21.70 -9.52
C PHE A 107 -5.48 20.26 -9.46
N LYS A 108 -4.56 19.35 -9.23
CA LYS A 108 -4.82 18.00 -8.78
C LYS A 108 -4.79 18.02 -7.25
N ILE A 109 -5.94 17.80 -6.62
CA ILE A 109 -6.02 17.72 -5.16
C ILE A 109 -5.81 16.27 -4.74
N CYS A 110 -4.77 16.04 -3.96
CA CYS A 110 -4.36 14.72 -3.52
C CYS A 110 -4.57 14.57 -2.02
N SER A 111 -5.12 13.45 -1.61
CA SER A 111 -5.32 13.07 -0.21
C SER A 111 -4.71 11.70 0.02
N ALA A 112 -3.72 11.61 0.91
CA ALA A 112 -3.08 10.37 1.31
C ALA A 112 -3.37 10.15 2.79
N PHE A 113 -4.03 9.03 3.15
CA PHE A 113 -4.45 8.75 4.51
C PHE A 113 -4.62 7.25 4.74
N ILE A 114 -4.92 6.88 5.99
CA ILE A 114 -5.32 5.51 6.33
C ILE A 114 -6.77 5.49 6.80
N ARG A 115 -7.42 4.36 6.54
CA ARG A 115 -8.77 4.09 7.03
C ARG A 115 -8.92 2.62 7.45
N PRO A 116 -9.94 2.29 8.25
CA PRO A 116 -10.27 0.90 8.52
C PRO A 116 -10.49 0.13 7.21
N ARG A 117 -9.99 -1.07 7.15
CA ARG A 117 -10.08 -1.92 5.97
C ARG A 117 -11.53 -2.31 5.70
N ARG A 118 -12.01 -2.11 4.46
CA ARG A 118 -13.40 -2.43 4.10
C ARG A 118 -13.71 -3.93 4.10
N LYS A 119 -12.70 -4.78 3.80
CA LYS A 119 -12.82 -6.23 3.94
C LYS A 119 -12.27 -6.64 5.29
N ALA A 120 -13.16 -7.06 6.19
CA ALA A 120 -12.75 -7.69 7.43
C ALA A 120 -11.89 -8.93 7.12
N ASP A 121 -10.66 -8.94 7.61
CA ASP A 121 -9.82 -10.12 7.60
C ASP A 121 -9.93 -10.75 9.01
N SER A 122 -10.44 -11.98 9.07
CA SER A 122 -10.55 -12.72 10.34
C SER A 122 -9.21 -12.89 11.07
N ARG A 123 -8.10 -12.71 10.36
CA ARG A 123 -6.74 -12.79 10.91
C ARG A 123 -6.28 -11.49 11.54
N ASN A 124 -6.84 -10.36 11.14
CA ASN A 124 -6.49 -9.05 11.66
C ASN A 124 -7.67 -8.08 11.54
N PRO A 125 -8.64 -8.15 12.49
CA PRO A 125 -9.85 -7.33 12.43
C PRO A 125 -9.56 -5.82 12.55
N ASP A 126 -8.43 -5.45 13.17
CA ASP A 126 -8.01 -4.05 13.37
C ASP A 126 -7.07 -3.55 12.26
N ALA A 127 -7.08 -4.19 11.10
CA ALA A 127 -6.23 -3.77 9.99
C ALA A 127 -6.75 -2.49 9.34
N TYR A 128 -5.83 -1.58 9.06
CA TYR A 128 -6.04 -0.39 8.27
C TYR A 128 -5.43 -0.56 6.88
N GLU A 129 -6.00 0.15 5.91
CA GLU A 129 -5.48 0.23 4.54
C GLU A 129 -4.99 1.64 4.24
N ALA A 130 -3.92 1.77 3.47
CA ALA A 130 -3.45 3.05 2.99
C ALA A 130 -4.23 3.43 1.72
N VAL A 131 -4.68 4.67 1.67
CA VAL A 131 -5.53 5.19 0.61
C VAL A 131 -4.89 6.42 -0.01
N TYR A 132 -4.86 6.45 -1.33
CA TYR A 132 -4.49 7.61 -2.11
C TYR A 132 -5.67 8.02 -2.99
N TYR A 133 -6.30 9.13 -2.65
CA TYR A 133 -7.41 9.69 -3.39
C TYR A 133 -6.98 10.99 -4.06
N TYR A 134 -7.37 11.20 -5.30
CA TYR A 134 -7.08 12.45 -5.98
C TYR A 134 -8.19 12.84 -6.96
N VAL A 135 -8.38 14.15 -7.09
CA VAL A 135 -9.29 14.78 -8.05
C VAL A 135 -8.46 15.69 -8.95
N GLU A 136 -8.57 15.49 -10.24
CA GLU A 136 -7.86 16.26 -11.27
C GLU A 136 -8.72 17.41 -11.81
N ASN A 137 -8.10 18.38 -12.44
CA ASN A 137 -8.76 19.52 -13.09
C ASN A 137 -9.64 20.38 -12.17
N VAL A 138 -9.30 20.47 -10.89
CA VAL A 138 -10.03 21.31 -9.94
C VAL A 138 -9.63 22.76 -10.12
N ALA A 139 -10.61 23.63 -10.34
CA ALA A 139 -10.41 25.07 -10.44
C ALA A 139 -10.78 25.74 -9.11
N PRO A 140 -9.98 26.70 -8.59
CA PRO A 140 -10.40 27.54 -7.49
C PRO A 140 -11.57 28.43 -7.90
N SER A 141 -12.44 28.76 -6.95
CA SER A 141 -13.70 29.45 -7.24
C SER A 141 -13.55 30.93 -7.58
N LEU A 142 -12.64 31.63 -6.91
CA LEU A 142 -12.52 33.09 -6.99
C LEU A 142 -11.10 33.60 -7.24
N SER A 143 -10.08 32.86 -6.85
CA SER A 143 -8.69 33.25 -6.97
C SER A 143 -7.85 32.23 -7.74
N MET A 144 -6.57 32.51 -7.90
CA MET A 144 -5.62 31.60 -8.52
C MET A 144 -5.00 30.61 -7.50
N TYR A 145 -5.48 30.58 -6.25
CA TYR A 145 -4.84 29.86 -5.17
C TYR A 145 -5.60 28.58 -4.80
N PRO A 146 -4.90 27.47 -4.61
CA PRO A 146 -5.52 26.20 -4.21
C PRO A 146 -6.11 26.22 -2.79
N SER A 147 -5.77 27.19 -1.94
CA SER A 147 -6.30 27.36 -0.59
C SER A 147 -7.82 27.58 -0.53
N GLU A 148 -8.43 28.00 -1.63
CA GLU A 148 -9.88 28.19 -1.73
C GLU A 148 -10.65 26.92 -2.10
N ILE A 149 -9.94 25.88 -2.50
CA ILE A 149 -10.56 24.60 -2.81
C ILE A 149 -10.79 23.84 -1.52
N ASP A 150 -12.05 23.60 -1.18
CA ASP A 150 -12.39 22.75 -0.05
C ASP A 150 -12.26 21.26 -0.43
N PRO A 151 -11.29 20.55 0.12
CA PRO A 151 -11.05 19.15 -0.25
C PRO A 151 -12.18 18.21 0.20
N THR A 152 -13.05 18.65 1.13
CA THR A 152 -14.18 17.84 1.63
C THR A 152 -15.34 17.77 0.66
N THR A 153 -15.46 18.75 -0.23
CA THR A 153 -16.56 18.85 -1.20
C THR A 153 -16.25 18.12 -2.52
N LEU A 154 -15.01 17.68 -2.70
CA LEU A 154 -14.57 17.08 -3.95
C LEU A 154 -15.15 15.67 -4.13
N THR A 155 -15.77 15.44 -5.26
CA THR A 155 -16.36 14.16 -5.68
C THR A 155 -15.84 13.73 -7.05
N GLY A 156 -16.01 12.45 -7.40
CA GLY A 156 -15.68 11.96 -8.74
C GLY A 156 -14.18 11.72 -9.00
N GLY A 157 -13.37 11.73 -7.95
CA GLY A 157 -11.93 11.48 -8.07
C GLY A 157 -11.55 10.02 -8.25
N SER A 158 -10.29 9.79 -8.52
CA SER A 158 -9.68 8.47 -8.62
C SER A 158 -9.18 7.99 -7.26
N LEU A 159 -9.51 6.74 -6.94
CA LEU A 159 -9.14 6.11 -5.68
C LEU A 159 -8.17 4.96 -5.94
N LYS A 160 -7.00 5.01 -5.29
CA LYS A 160 -6.08 3.88 -5.21
C LYS A 160 -6.00 3.39 -3.77
N VAL A 161 -6.32 2.12 -3.59
CA VAL A 161 -6.23 1.45 -2.29
C VAL A 161 -5.01 0.55 -2.33
N PHE A 162 -4.13 0.75 -1.37
CA PHE A 162 -2.98 -0.11 -1.14
C PHE A 162 -3.35 -1.07 -0.01
N ASP A 163 -3.55 -2.31 -0.39
CA ASP A 163 -3.97 -3.39 0.53
C ASP A 163 -2.81 -3.77 1.45
N SER A 164 -2.53 -2.89 2.37
CA SER A 164 -1.45 -2.99 3.33
C SER A 164 -2.02 -3.17 4.72
N TYR A 165 -1.40 -4.05 5.49
CA TYR A 165 -1.77 -4.25 6.88
C TYR A 165 -1.14 -3.17 7.77
N VAL A 166 -1.62 -1.94 7.65
CA VAL A 166 -1.20 -0.84 8.52
C VAL A 166 -1.63 -1.16 9.96
N ASN A 167 -0.74 -0.92 10.91
CA ASN A 167 -0.94 -1.31 12.30
C ASN A 167 -1.85 -0.34 13.06
N GLY A 168 -3.15 -0.53 12.97
CA GLY A 168 -4.14 0.28 13.68
C GLY A 168 -4.22 1.73 13.17
N SER A 169 -5.00 2.54 13.86
CA SER A 169 -5.25 3.96 13.53
C SER A 169 -4.00 4.84 13.62
N THR A 170 -3.00 4.43 14.38
CA THR A 170 -1.73 5.16 14.56
C THR A 170 -0.61 4.62 13.68
N GLY A 171 -0.92 3.68 12.80
CA GLY A 171 0.06 3.03 11.95
C GLY A 171 0.61 3.90 10.83
N PHE A 172 -0.06 4.99 10.49
CA PHE A 172 0.47 6.03 9.62
C PHE A 172 0.53 7.32 10.42
N ARG A 173 1.66 7.98 10.39
CA ARG A 173 1.87 9.28 11.01
C ARG A 173 2.50 10.22 10.00
N SER A 174 1.93 11.39 9.89
CA SER A 174 2.49 12.52 9.18
C SER A 174 2.82 13.63 10.17
N GLN A 175 3.88 14.37 9.94
CA GLN A 175 4.28 15.52 10.76
C GLN A 175 4.94 16.55 9.85
N LEU A 176 4.59 17.82 10.00
CA LEU A 176 5.27 18.89 9.29
C LEU A 176 6.72 19.02 9.79
N THR A 177 7.62 19.33 8.89
CA THR A 177 8.98 19.72 9.29
C THR A 177 8.94 21.08 9.99
N PRO A 178 9.88 21.39 10.90
CA PRO A 178 9.92 22.68 11.58
C PRO A 178 10.00 23.89 10.62
N SER A 179 10.52 23.68 9.41
CA SER A 179 10.55 24.70 8.36
C SER A 179 9.21 24.90 7.65
N GLY A 180 8.21 24.05 7.89
CA GLY A 180 6.95 24.03 7.15
C GLY A 180 7.06 23.59 5.68
N SER A 181 8.27 23.41 5.17
CA SER A 181 8.53 23.11 3.75
C SER A 181 8.56 21.62 3.42
N GLY A 182 8.28 20.75 4.38
CA GLY A 182 8.32 19.31 4.18
C GLY A 182 7.43 18.56 5.15
N ILE A 183 7.24 17.29 4.87
CA ILE A 183 6.48 16.38 5.71
C ILE A 183 7.29 15.12 5.97
N ASN A 184 7.35 14.72 7.22
CA ASN A 184 7.87 13.43 7.65
C ASN A 184 6.73 12.42 7.67
N PHE A 185 6.97 11.26 7.09
CA PHE A 185 6.02 10.14 7.12
C PHE A 185 6.62 8.95 7.82
N GLN A 186 5.80 8.33 8.64
CA GLN A 186 6.10 7.09 9.31
C GLN A 186 4.94 6.12 9.10
N VAL A 187 5.21 4.94 8.57
CA VAL A 187 4.21 3.89 8.39
C VAL A 187 4.63 2.63 9.12
N ASN A 188 3.83 2.23 10.08
CA ASN A 188 3.98 1.00 10.82
C ASN A 188 3.01 -0.05 10.25
N TYR A 189 3.52 -1.18 9.81
CA TYR A 189 2.69 -2.25 9.27
C TYR A 189 2.97 -3.57 9.96
N LYS A 190 1.92 -4.36 10.14
CA LYS A 190 2.05 -5.74 10.60
C LYS A 190 2.36 -6.62 9.41
N ARG A 191 3.34 -7.47 9.58
CA ARG A 191 3.56 -8.59 8.69
C ARG A 191 2.42 -9.58 8.87
N ILE A 192 1.87 -10.12 7.78
CA ILE A 192 0.90 -11.22 7.89
C ILE A 192 1.64 -12.40 8.52
N PRO A 193 1.23 -12.88 9.70
CA PRO A 193 1.96 -13.93 10.36
C PRO A 193 1.80 -15.25 9.59
N VAL A 194 2.91 -15.78 9.08
CA VAL A 194 3.02 -17.20 8.83
C VAL A 194 3.34 -17.83 10.18
N LYS A 195 2.28 -18.38 10.87
CA LYS A 195 2.41 -19.01 12.18
C LYS A 195 3.29 -18.24 13.20
N GLY A 196 2.67 -17.32 13.93
CA GLY A 196 3.21 -16.86 15.22
C GLY A 196 4.10 -15.61 15.20
N ASP A 197 4.42 -15.00 14.06
CA ASP A 197 5.25 -13.80 14.02
C ASP A 197 4.38 -12.53 13.84
N THR A 198 4.26 -11.74 14.91
CA THR A 198 3.50 -10.48 14.95
C THR A 198 4.41 -9.25 14.86
N THR A 199 5.60 -9.37 14.26
CA THR A 199 6.55 -8.26 14.20
C THR A 199 5.98 -7.07 13.42
N VAL A 200 5.91 -5.94 14.10
CA VAL A 200 5.62 -4.64 13.49
C VAL A 200 6.87 -4.15 12.80
N GLN A 201 6.76 -3.79 11.54
CA GLN A 201 7.85 -3.17 10.78
C GLN A 201 7.51 -1.71 10.50
N GLU A 202 8.54 -0.88 10.47
CA GLU A 202 8.43 0.54 10.20
C GLU A 202 9.02 0.90 8.85
N LEU A 203 8.32 1.76 8.12
CA LEU A 203 8.86 2.47 6.96
C LEU A 203 8.72 3.97 7.23
N SER A 204 9.83 4.68 7.23
CA SER A 204 9.85 6.13 7.35
C SER A 204 10.36 6.78 6.07
N SER A 205 9.87 7.97 5.76
CA SER A 205 10.34 8.78 4.64
C SER A 205 10.09 10.25 4.95
N THR A 206 11.07 11.08 4.62
CA THR A 206 10.94 12.55 4.64
C THR A 206 10.82 13.05 3.21
N VAL A 207 9.87 13.94 2.98
CA VAL A 207 9.67 14.59 1.70
C VAL A 207 9.73 16.09 1.89
N VAL A 208 10.63 16.74 1.15
CA VAL A 208 10.72 18.20 1.10
C VAL A 208 10.12 18.65 -0.23
N MET A 209 9.24 19.65 -0.17
CA MET A 209 8.65 20.25 -1.36
C MET A 209 9.70 21.02 -2.16
N ARG A 210 9.60 20.96 -3.49
CA ARG A 210 10.50 21.68 -4.38
C ARG A 210 10.24 23.18 -4.40
N ASN A 211 9.00 23.56 -4.18
CA ASN A 211 8.50 24.93 -4.21
C ASN A 211 8.02 25.27 -2.79
N GLY A 212 8.95 25.26 -1.83
CA GLY A 212 8.65 25.83 -0.50
C GLY A 212 8.17 27.25 -0.67
N ILE A 213 7.03 27.54 -0.07
CA ILE A 213 6.35 28.84 -0.01
C ILE A 213 7.32 29.91 0.44
#